data_f82edc9b517c2f95271c04291c5eb069
#
_entry.id   f82edc9b517c2f95271c04291c5eb069
#
_cell.length_a   1.000
_cell.length_b   1.000
_cell.length_c   1.000
_cell.angle_alpha   90.00
_cell.angle_beta   90.00
_cell.angle_gamma   90.00
#
_symmetry.space_group_name_H-M   'P 1'
#
loop_
_entity.id
_entity.type
_entity.pdbx_description
1 polymer ?
#
loop_
_entity_poly.entity_id
_entity_poly.type
_entity_poly.pdbx_seq_one_letter_code
_entity_poly.pdbx_strand_id
1 'polypeptide(L)'
;MAKKTPLYEEHVALGAKLVDFAGWMMPLQYESIVSEVEAVRKNVAVFDVSHMGEILISGADTAMFLDWLLTNSFSALNVGQAVYSVMCNEKGGIIDDLIAYRIADNEALLVVNAANTQKDFDWIKLQSKEFNVQVDDLSDEYGLIAVQGPKSESLLSSVVQEVSSLKYYHFAEFTIFNKKMHGE
;
A
#
# COMPACT_ATOMS: atom_id res chain seq x y z
N MET A 1 -22.21 -0.89 9.37
CA MET A 1 -21.72 0.52 9.33
C MET A 1 -20.42 0.50 8.54
N ALA A 2 -20.18 1.48 7.70
CA ALA A 2 -18.90 1.60 7.00
C ALA A 2 -17.75 1.82 8.00
N LYS A 3 -16.59 1.23 7.70
CA LYS A 3 -15.36 1.40 8.49
C LYS A 3 -14.84 2.85 8.40
N LYS A 4 -13.99 3.25 9.33
CA LYS A 4 -13.34 4.56 9.36
C LYS A 4 -11.84 4.36 9.32
N THR A 5 -11.14 5.17 8.53
CA THR A 5 -9.67 5.23 8.55
C THR A 5 -9.16 5.95 9.79
N PRO A 6 -7.87 5.83 10.16
CA PRO A 6 -7.27 6.63 11.22
C PRO A 6 -7.40 8.15 11.02
N LEU A 7 -7.54 8.60 9.77
CA LEU A 7 -7.64 10.02 9.41
C LEU A 7 -9.08 10.52 9.28
N TYR A 8 -10.08 9.71 9.60
CA TYR A 8 -11.49 10.06 9.44
C TYR A 8 -11.87 11.39 10.10
N GLU A 9 -11.45 11.63 11.33
CA GLU A 9 -11.79 12.84 12.06
C GLU A 9 -11.11 14.09 11.45
N GLU A 10 -9.93 13.93 10.84
CA GLU A 10 -9.27 14.98 10.09
C GLU A 10 -10.05 15.34 8.82
N HIS A 11 -10.60 14.35 8.11
CA HIS A 11 -11.47 14.60 6.96
C HIS A 11 -12.72 15.40 7.35
N VAL A 12 -13.34 15.05 8.48
CA VAL A 12 -14.49 15.77 9.02
C VAL A 12 -14.12 17.21 9.38
N ALA A 13 -13.00 17.40 10.08
CA ALA A 13 -12.52 18.72 10.50
C ALA A 13 -12.19 19.64 9.30
N LEU A 14 -11.70 19.05 8.20
CA LEU A 14 -11.42 19.76 6.96
C LEU A 14 -12.67 19.98 6.08
N GLY A 15 -13.84 19.57 6.54
CA GLY A 15 -15.10 19.78 5.83
C GLY A 15 -15.29 18.87 4.60
N ALA A 16 -14.65 17.71 4.57
CA ALA A 16 -14.77 16.77 3.47
C ALA A 16 -16.21 16.28 3.28
N LYS A 17 -16.62 16.15 2.01
CA LYS A 17 -17.83 15.39 1.65
C LYS A 17 -17.50 13.90 1.70
N LEU A 18 -17.98 13.23 2.74
CA LEU A 18 -17.74 11.81 2.96
C LEU A 18 -18.78 10.94 2.24
N VAL A 19 -18.31 9.81 1.70
CA VAL A 19 -19.14 8.79 1.03
C VAL A 19 -18.69 7.38 1.46
N ASP A 20 -19.58 6.40 1.34
CA ASP A 20 -19.22 4.99 1.44
C ASP A 20 -18.47 4.58 0.17
N PHE A 21 -17.20 4.19 0.33
CA PHE A 21 -16.34 3.67 -0.71
C PHE A 21 -15.81 2.31 -0.30
N ALA A 22 -16.27 1.25 -0.94
CA ALA A 22 -15.88 -0.13 -0.65
C ALA A 22 -16.03 -0.53 0.84
N GLY A 23 -17.08 0.00 1.51
CA GLY A 23 -17.33 -0.25 2.92
C GLY A 23 -16.56 0.65 3.90
N TRP A 24 -15.88 1.67 3.40
CA TRP A 24 -15.16 2.68 4.19
C TRP A 24 -15.75 4.07 3.99
N MET A 25 -15.80 4.88 5.06
CA MET A 25 -16.18 6.29 4.97
C MET A 25 -14.98 7.11 4.49
N MET A 26 -14.98 7.47 3.19
CA MET A 26 -13.86 8.12 2.53
C MET A 26 -14.23 9.52 2.02
N PRO A 27 -13.27 10.47 1.96
CA PRO A 27 -13.49 11.79 1.40
C PRO A 27 -13.61 11.72 -0.12
N LEU A 28 -14.77 12.12 -0.66
CA LEU A 28 -14.99 12.29 -2.09
C LEU A 28 -14.36 13.58 -2.61
N GLN A 29 -14.48 14.65 -1.85
CA GLN A 29 -13.92 15.96 -2.13
C GLN A 29 -13.92 16.82 -0.86
N TYR A 30 -13.07 17.84 -0.84
CA TYR A 30 -13.06 18.88 0.19
C TYR A 30 -13.67 20.17 -0.36
N GLU A 31 -13.06 20.77 -1.36
CA GLU A 31 -13.54 22.00 -2.01
C GLU A 31 -14.31 21.68 -3.29
N SER A 32 -13.64 21.14 -4.30
CA SER A 32 -14.25 20.65 -5.52
C SER A 32 -13.36 19.62 -6.21
N ILE A 33 -13.98 18.64 -6.88
CA ILE A 33 -13.25 17.60 -7.63
C ILE A 33 -12.32 18.26 -8.68
N VAL A 34 -12.76 19.32 -9.34
CA VAL A 34 -11.97 19.96 -10.40
C VAL A 34 -10.72 20.65 -9.83
N SER A 35 -10.87 21.43 -8.74
CA SER A 35 -9.74 22.12 -8.11
C SER A 35 -8.71 21.13 -7.54
N GLU A 36 -9.19 20.03 -6.97
CA GLU A 36 -8.33 18.97 -6.39
C GLU A 36 -7.59 18.20 -7.49
N VAL A 37 -8.22 17.85 -8.61
CA VAL A 37 -7.56 17.28 -9.79
C VAL A 37 -6.50 18.24 -10.35
N GLU A 38 -6.79 19.53 -10.41
CA GLU A 38 -5.81 20.53 -10.86
C GLU A 38 -4.63 20.63 -9.88
N ALA A 39 -4.88 20.56 -8.58
CA ALA A 39 -3.83 20.57 -7.56
C ALA A 39 -2.87 19.39 -7.72
N VAL A 40 -3.37 18.17 -7.90
CA VAL A 40 -2.54 16.98 -8.17
C VAL A 40 -1.72 17.15 -9.44
N ARG A 41 -2.32 17.67 -10.50
CA ARG A 41 -1.66 17.76 -11.81
C ARG A 41 -0.60 18.87 -11.89
N LYS A 42 -0.80 19.96 -11.16
CA LYS A 42 0.06 21.16 -11.24
C LYS A 42 0.97 21.33 -10.02
N ASN A 43 0.62 20.72 -8.90
CA ASN A 43 1.29 20.90 -7.62
C ASN A 43 1.52 19.56 -6.92
N VAL A 44 0.83 19.36 -5.79
CA VAL A 44 0.85 18.17 -4.96
C VAL A 44 -0.47 18.05 -4.23
N ALA A 45 -0.94 16.81 -4.03
CA ALA A 45 -2.04 16.51 -3.13
C ALA A 45 -1.72 15.26 -2.30
N VAL A 46 -2.39 15.16 -1.15
CA VAL A 46 -2.26 14.07 -0.20
C VAL A 46 -3.58 13.29 -0.17
N PHE A 47 -3.48 11.97 -0.29
CA PHE A 47 -4.63 11.08 -0.26
C PHE A 47 -4.51 10.12 0.93
N ASP A 48 -5.59 9.99 1.68
CA ASP A 48 -5.75 8.89 2.62
C ASP A 48 -6.07 7.62 1.82
N VAL A 49 -5.19 6.64 1.90
CA VAL A 49 -5.36 5.32 1.30
C VAL A 49 -5.25 4.20 2.35
N SER A 50 -5.44 4.57 3.64
CA SER A 50 -5.41 3.65 4.79
C SER A 50 -6.52 2.59 4.79
N HIS A 51 -7.37 2.57 3.78
CA HIS A 51 -8.37 1.53 3.55
C HIS A 51 -7.81 0.32 2.79
N MET A 52 -6.61 0.42 2.24
CA MET A 52 -5.93 -0.70 1.59
C MET A 52 -5.64 -1.82 2.60
N GLY A 53 -5.31 -3.00 2.11
CA GLY A 53 -4.92 -4.13 2.96
C GLY A 53 -3.41 -4.34 2.94
N GLU A 54 -2.82 -4.61 4.11
CA GLU A 54 -1.41 -4.90 4.29
C GLU A 54 -1.24 -6.33 4.82
N ILE A 55 -0.65 -7.21 3.97
CA ILE A 55 -0.44 -8.62 4.30
C ILE A 55 1.05 -8.89 4.38
N LEU A 56 1.52 -9.30 5.55
CA LEU A 56 2.91 -9.70 5.79
C LEU A 56 3.10 -11.17 5.46
N ILE A 57 4.15 -11.46 4.68
CA ILE A 57 4.62 -12.82 4.42
C ILE A 57 6.03 -12.95 5.00
N SER A 58 6.23 -13.90 5.89
CA SER A 58 7.55 -14.14 6.50
C SER A 58 7.88 -15.63 6.57
N GLY A 59 9.14 -15.98 6.35
CA GLY A 59 9.62 -17.36 6.42
C GLY A 59 10.68 -17.70 5.39
N ALA A 60 11.28 -18.89 5.53
CA ALA A 60 12.40 -19.31 4.69
C ALA A 60 12.06 -19.40 3.21
N ASP A 61 10.79 -19.66 2.86
CA ASP A 61 10.34 -19.85 1.50
C ASP A 61 9.63 -18.61 0.91
N THR A 62 9.73 -17.43 1.57
CA THR A 62 9.01 -16.21 1.15
C THR A 62 9.22 -15.88 -0.34
N ALA A 63 10.46 -15.86 -0.82
CA ALA A 63 10.73 -15.51 -2.22
C ALA A 63 10.19 -16.57 -3.20
N MET A 64 10.36 -17.85 -2.88
CA MET A 64 9.85 -18.97 -3.69
C MET A 64 8.33 -18.99 -3.70
N PHE A 65 7.69 -18.75 -2.56
CA PHE A 65 6.23 -18.65 -2.46
C PHE A 65 5.67 -17.50 -3.28
N LEU A 66 6.30 -16.32 -3.21
CA LEU A 66 5.84 -15.16 -3.97
C LEU A 66 6.10 -15.29 -5.49
N ASP A 67 7.16 -15.97 -5.91
CA ASP A 67 7.34 -16.32 -7.33
C ASP A 67 6.28 -17.35 -7.82
N TRP A 68 5.76 -18.20 -6.93
CA TRP A 68 4.63 -19.09 -7.22
C TRP A 68 3.29 -18.33 -7.30
N LEU A 69 3.06 -17.40 -6.37
CA LEU A 69 1.79 -16.71 -6.19
C LEU A 69 1.56 -15.60 -7.22
N LEU A 70 2.62 -14.90 -7.61
CA LEU A 70 2.58 -13.66 -8.39
C LEU A 70 3.00 -13.90 -9.84
N THR A 71 2.55 -13.04 -10.75
CA THR A 71 2.92 -13.12 -12.17
C THR A 71 4.26 -12.47 -12.48
N ASN A 72 4.77 -11.57 -11.63
CA ASN A 72 6.10 -11.00 -11.72
C ASN A 72 7.06 -11.70 -10.75
N SER A 73 8.35 -11.76 -11.11
CA SER A 73 9.38 -12.40 -10.27
C SER A 73 9.72 -11.54 -9.06
N PHE A 74 9.34 -12.01 -7.88
CA PHE A 74 9.69 -11.40 -6.60
C PHE A 74 11.15 -11.70 -6.19
N SER A 75 11.65 -12.91 -6.51
CA SER A 75 13.02 -13.31 -6.19
C SER A 75 14.09 -12.46 -6.89
N ALA A 76 13.73 -11.80 -8.01
CA ALA A 76 14.62 -10.88 -8.73
C ALA A 76 14.83 -9.54 -8.03
N LEU A 77 14.01 -9.19 -7.02
CA LEU A 77 14.15 -7.94 -6.28
C LEU A 77 15.31 -8.01 -5.28
N ASN A 78 15.93 -6.88 -5.02
CA ASN A 78 16.77 -6.68 -3.83
C ASN A 78 15.92 -6.18 -2.65
N VAL A 79 16.41 -6.36 -1.43
CA VAL A 79 15.81 -5.72 -0.24
C VAL A 79 15.73 -4.21 -0.46
N GLY A 80 14.60 -3.60 -0.12
CA GLY A 80 14.31 -2.19 -0.38
C GLY A 80 13.68 -1.91 -1.75
N GLN A 81 13.35 -2.96 -2.52
CA GLN A 81 12.65 -2.83 -3.79
C GLN A 81 11.21 -3.36 -3.71
N ALA A 82 10.36 -2.83 -4.57
CA ALA A 82 8.99 -3.25 -4.75
C ALA A 82 8.72 -3.70 -6.18
N VAL A 83 7.64 -4.44 -6.39
CA VAL A 83 7.12 -4.81 -7.71
C VAL A 83 5.59 -4.76 -7.72
N TYR A 84 5.05 -4.13 -8.74
CA TYR A 84 3.63 -4.28 -9.08
C TYR A 84 3.42 -5.63 -9.76
N SER A 85 2.43 -6.39 -9.30
CA SER A 85 2.15 -7.72 -9.83
C SER A 85 0.66 -8.04 -9.80
N VAL A 86 0.31 -9.13 -10.47
CA VAL A 86 -1.05 -9.67 -10.51
C VAL A 86 -1.03 -11.04 -9.85
N MET A 87 -2.07 -11.32 -9.05
CA MET A 87 -2.34 -12.60 -8.43
C MET A 87 -3.47 -13.29 -9.20
N CYS A 88 -3.24 -14.52 -9.66
CA CYS A 88 -4.16 -15.26 -10.49
C CYS A 88 -4.67 -16.54 -9.82
N ASN A 89 -5.85 -17.00 -10.23
CA ASN A 89 -6.35 -18.31 -9.88
C ASN A 89 -5.80 -19.38 -10.83
N GLU A 90 -6.07 -20.65 -10.54
CA GLU A 90 -5.61 -21.83 -11.30
C GLU A 90 -6.06 -21.85 -12.78
N LYS A 91 -7.06 -21.06 -13.14
CA LYS A 91 -7.59 -20.94 -14.52
C LYS A 91 -7.01 -19.72 -15.25
N GLY A 92 -6.07 -19.00 -14.63
CA GLY A 92 -5.49 -17.78 -15.17
C GLY A 92 -6.36 -16.53 -15.02
N GLY A 93 -7.49 -16.63 -14.31
CA GLY A 93 -8.31 -15.45 -13.98
C GLY A 93 -7.67 -14.62 -12.88
N ILE A 94 -7.71 -13.29 -13.02
CA ILE A 94 -7.15 -12.36 -12.05
C ILE A 94 -7.99 -12.41 -10.76
N ILE A 95 -7.31 -12.59 -9.63
CA ILE A 95 -7.88 -12.46 -8.29
C ILE A 95 -7.78 -10.99 -7.86
N ASP A 96 -6.57 -10.43 -7.89
CA ASP A 96 -6.30 -9.02 -7.62
C ASP A 96 -4.96 -8.59 -8.23
N ASP A 97 -4.72 -7.28 -8.28
CA ASP A 97 -3.43 -6.66 -8.51
C ASP A 97 -2.92 -6.03 -7.22
N LEU A 98 -1.61 -6.04 -7.03
CA LEU A 98 -1.00 -5.62 -5.78
C LEU A 98 0.43 -5.10 -5.97
N ILE A 99 0.96 -4.46 -4.93
CA ILE A 99 2.39 -4.15 -4.84
C ILE A 99 3.00 -5.04 -3.76
N ALA A 100 4.11 -5.71 -4.11
CA ALA A 100 4.89 -6.53 -3.20
C ALA A 100 6.23 -5.86 -2.90
N TYR A 101 6.51 -5.64 -1.61
CA TYR A 101 7.71 -4.97 -1.08
C TYR A 101 8.63 -6.02 -0.47
N ARG A 102 9.90 -6.07 -0.90
CA ARG A 102 10.90 -6.95 -0.29
C ARG A 102 11.55 -6.25 0.92
N ILE A 103 11.02 -6.51 2.12
CA ILE A 103 11.48 -5.87 3.37
C ILE A 103 12.81 -6.47 3.83
N ALA A 104 12.92 -7.81 3.76
CA ALA A 104 14.13 -8.56 4.10
C ALA A 104 14.27 -9.77 3.16
N ASP A 105 15.32 -10.56 3.32
CA ASP A 105 15.54 -11.76 2.50
C ASP A 105 14.39 -12.75 2.59
N ASN A 106 13.77 -12.85 3.77
CA ASN A 106 12.71 -13.78 4.11
C ASN A 106 11.42 -13.06 4.57
N GLU A 107 11.22 -11.81 4.15
CA GLU A 107 10.08 -11.00 4.57
C GLU A 107 9.60 -10.08 3.46
N ALA A 108 8.29 -10.08 3.22
CA ALA A 108 7.64 -9.26 2.22
C ALA A 108 6.33 -8.67 2.76
N LEU A 109 6.03 -7.42 2.41
CA LEU A 109 4.73 -6.80 2.62
C LEU A 109 3.99 -6.73 1.29
N LEU A 110 2.74 -7.19 1.26
CA LEU A 110 1.84 -7.05 0.12
C LEU A 110 0.82 -5.99 0.44
N VAL A 111 0.68 -4.99 -0.44
CA VAL A 111 -0.40 -3.99 -0.36
C VAL A 111 -1.45 -4.34 -1.40
N VAL A 112 -2.65 -4.67 -0.94
CA VAL A 112 -3.77 -5.19 -1.73
C VAL A 112 -4.96 -4.24 -1.74
N ASN A 113 -5.88 -4.41 -2.71
CA ASN A 113 -7.03 -3.53 -2.83
C ASN A 113 -8.05 -3.73 -1.69
N ALA A 114 -8.54 -2.62 -1.14
CA ALA A 114 -9.42 -2.57 0.03
C ALA A 114 -10.64 -3.51 -0.04
N ALA A 115 -11.32 -3.54 -1.18
CA ALA A 115 -12.50 -4.38 -1.39
C ALA A 115 -12.17 -5.88 -1.44
N ASN A 116 -10.92 -6.22 -1.66
CA ASN A 116 -10.43 -7.58 -1.88
C ASN A 116 -9.62 -8.13 -0.69
N THR A 117 -9.25 -7.31 0.31
CA THR A 117 -8.32 -7.68 1.39
C THR A 117 -8.59 -9.05 1.99
N GLN A 118 -9.82 -9.32 2.42
CA GLN A 118 -10.17 -10.62 3.02
C GLN A 118 -10.08 -11.77 2.00
N LYS A 119 -10.55 -11.57 0.78
CA LYS A 119 -10.48 -12.56 -0.30
C LYS A 119 -9.03 -12.89 -0.64
N ASP A 120 -8.17 -11.87 -0.71
CA ASP A 120 -6.76 -12.03 -1.04
C ASP A 120 -6.00 -12.70 0.09
N PHE A 121 -6.25 -12.30 1.33
CA PHE A 121 -5.70 -12.97 2.51
C PHE A 121 -6.04 -14.46 2.55
N ASP A 122 -7.32 -14.80 2.34
CA ASP A 122 -7.77 -16.19 2.34
C ASP A 122 -7.11 -17.00 1.20
N TRP A 123 -6.98 -16.40 0.02
CA TRP A 123 -6.29 -17.02 -1.12
C TRP A 123 -4.80 -17.22 -0.85
N ILE A 124 -4.10 -16.20 -0.39
CA ILE A 124 -2.67 -16.27 -0.03
C ILE A 124 -2.45 -17.36 1.02
N LYS A 125 -3.28 -17.39 2.07
CA LYS A 125 -3.22 -18.38 3.13
C LYS A 125 -3.52 -19.81 2.64
N LEU A 126 -4.40 -19.95 1.66
CA LEU A 126 -4.67 -21.24 1.02
C LEU A 126 -3.46 -21.75 0.23
N GLN A 127 -2.82 -20.86 -0.54
CA GLN A 127 -1.69 -21.19 -1.41
C GLN A 127 -0.38 -21.39 -0.63
N SER A 128 -0.27 -20.83 0.59
CA SER A 128 0.95 -20.92 1.39
C SER A 128 1.20 -22.28 2.07
N LYS A 129 0.24 -23.21 2.04
CA LYS A 129 0.25 -24.46 2.83
C LYS A 129 1.44 -25.37 2.56
N GLU A 130 1.98 -25.37 1.37
CA GLU A 130 3.12 -26.22 0.97
C GLU A 130 4.47 -25.49 1.14
N PHE A 131 4.48 -24.27 1.68
CA PHE A 131 5.65 -23.43 1.86
C PHE A 131 5.90 -23.13 3.34
N ASN A 132 7.17 -23.01 3.71
CA ASN A 132 7.56 -22.61 5.04
C ASN A 132 7.48 -21.09 5.20
N VAL A 133 6.26 -20.59 5.21
CA VAL A 133 5.93 -19.17 5.41
C VAL A 133 4.78 -18.98 6.39
N GLN A 134 4.79 -17.83 7.07
CA GLN A 134 3.70 -17.31 7.86
C GLN A 134 3.02 -16.19 7.07
N VAL A 135 1.71 -16.07 7.21
CA VAL A 135 0.88 -15.05 6.54
C VAL A 135 0.06 -14.34 7.60
N ASP A 136 0.29 -13.05 7.77
CA ASP A 136 -0.37 -12.21 8.77
C ASP A 136 -1.06 -11.01 8.12
N ASP A 137 -2.30 -10.71 8.53
CA ASP A 137 -3.00 -9.51 8.14
C ASP A 137 -2.66 -8.39 9.13
N LEU A 138 -1.98 -7.35 8.66
CA LEU A 138 -1.56 -6.20 9.44
C LEU A 138 -2.34 -4.93 9.06
N SER A 139 -3.44 -5.05 8.32
CA SER A 139 -4.19 -3.90 7.78
C SER A 139 -4.68 -2.93 8.86
N ASP A 140 -4.99 -3.42 10.06
CA ASP A 140 -5.42 -2.57 11.19
C ASP A 140 -4.23 -1.89 11.93
N GLU A 141 -2.97 -2.24 11.59
CA GLU A 141 -1.76 -1.70 12.21
C GLU A 141 -1.12 -0.57 11.40
N TYR A 142 -1.56 -0.39 10.14
CA TYR A 142 -1.01 0.61 9.22
C TYR A 142 -2.00 1.75 8.96
N GLY A 143 -1.44 2.93 8.75
CA GLY A 143 -2.09 4.03 8.05
C GLY A 143 -1.27 4.35 6.82
N LEU A 144 -1.93 4.51 5.67
CA LEU A 144 -1.26 4.69 4.39
C LEU A 144 -1.66 6.03 3.76
N ILE A 145 -0.67 6.79 3.33
CA ILE A 145 -0.85 8.11 2.70
C ILE A 145 -0.13 8.11 1.34
N ALA A 146 -0.85 8.50 0.29
CA ALA A 146 -0.25 8.74 -1.01
C ALA A 146 -0.05 10.24 -1.24
N VAL A 147 1.20 10.65 -1.49
CA VAL A 147 1.58 12.03 -1.82
C VAL A 147 1.88 12.11 -3.30
N GLN A 148 0.99 12.75 -4.07
CA GLN A 148 0.98 12.69 -5.52
C GLN A 148 1.09 14.07 -6.16
N GLY A 149 1.83 14.16 -7.26
CA GLY A 149 1.96 15.37 -8.08
C GLY A 149 3.40 15.78 -8.35
N PRO A 150 3.63 16.74 -9.28
CA PRO A 150 4.97 17.15 -9.70
C PRO A 150 5.82 17.78 -8.57
N LYS A 151 5.20 18.20 -7.47
CA LYS A 151 5.89 18.77 -6.30
C LYS A 151 5.92 17.82 -5.09
N SER A 152 5.56 16.53 -5.24
CA SER A 152 5.54 15.57 -4.14
C SER A 152 6.91 15.39 -3.49
N GLU A 153 7.96 15.21 -4.30
CA GLU A 153 9.34 15.13 -3.80
C GLU A 153 9.75 16.37 -3.01
N SER A 154 9.46 17.57 -3.53
CA SER A 154 9.79 18.82 -2.85
C SER A 154 9.06 18.97 -1.52
N LEU A 155 7.79 18.56 -1.44
CA LEU A 155 7.03 18.57 -0.19
C LEU A 155 7.63 17.57 0.81
N LEU A 156 7.83 16.33 0.40
CA LEU A 156 8.34 15.28 1.29
C LEU A 156 9.77 15.57 1.75
N SER A 157 10.63 16.09 0.88
CA SER A 157 12.02 16.46 1.25
C SER A 157 12.09 17.61 2.26
N SER A 158 11.03 18.41 2.41
CA SER A 158 10.95 19.40 3.49
C SER A 158 10.75 18.78 4.88
N VAL A 159 10.31 17.53 4.95
CA VAL A 159 10.07 16.78 6.18
C VAL A 159 11.11 15.67 6.35
N VAL A 160 11.53 15.02 5.26
CA VAL A 160 12.51 13.92 5.21
C VAL A 160 13.43 14.13 4.02
N GLN A 161 14.67 14.58 4.25
CA GLN A 161 15.61 14.87 3.17
C GLN A 161 15.98 13.65 2.34
N GLU A 162 16.05 12.49 2.96
CA GLU A 162 16.44 11.22 2.34
C GLU A 162 15.49 10.75 1.25
N VAL A 163 14.24 11.24 1.22
CA VAL A 163 13.24 10.90 0.19
C VAL A 163 13.77 11.18 -1.22
N SER A 164 14.54 12.26 -1.41
CA SER A 164 15.11 12.62 -2.71
C SER A 164 16.09 11.58 -3.28
N SER A 165 16.57 10.65 -2.46
CA SER A 165 17.47 9.57 -2.88
C SER A 165 16.72 8.30 -3.29
N LEU A 166 15.40 8.20 -3.05
CA LEU A 166 14.60 7.05 -3.44
C LEU A 166 14.51 6.95 -4.96
N LYS A 167 14.66 5.74 -5.45
CA LYS A 167 14.48 5.42 -6.87
C LYS A 167 13.06 4.89 -7.10
N TYR A 168 12.62 4.91 -8.33
CA TYR A 168 11.35 4.32 -8.75
C TYR A 168 11.25 2.85 -8.31
N TYR A 169 10.14 2.47 -7.73
CA TYR A 169 9.91 1.15 -7.10
C TYR A 169 10.95 0.78 -6.04
N HIS A 170 11.45 1.75 -5.28
CA HIS A 170 12.25 1.51 -4.07
C HIS A 170 11.56 2.15 -2.89
N PHE A 171 11.75 1.57 -1.72
CA PHE A 171 11.25 2.10 -0.46
C PHE A 171 12.35 2.11 0.60
N ALA A 172 12.15 2.91 1.63
CA ALA A 172 13.02 2.97 2.79
C ALA A 172 12.21 3.31 4.04
N GLU A 173 12.79 3.03 5.20
CA GLU A 173 12.25 3.47 6.47
C GLU A 173 12.78 4.85 6.84
N PHE A 174 11.88 5.71 7.29
CA PHE A 174 12.20 7.06 7.75
C PHE A 174 11.63 7.31 9.14
N THR A 175 12.23 8.24 9.86
CA THR A 175 11.70 8.73 11.12
C THR A 175 11.15 10.13 10.93
N ILE A 176 9.84 10.31 11.05
CA ILE A 176 9.17 11.60 10.96
C ILE A 176 8.54 11.90 12.32
N PHE A 177 8.85 13.05 12.90
CA PHE A 177 8.35 13.47 14.22
C PHE A 177 8.49 12.39 15.31
N ASN A 178 9.65 11.71 15.34
CA ASN A 178 9.97 10.58 16.23
C ASN A 178 9.08 9.33 16.03
N LYS A 179 8.40 9.23 14.90
CA LYS A 179 7.68 8.01 14.49
C LYS A 179 8.36 7.37 13.29
N LYS A 180 8.48 6.05 13.32
CA LYS A 180 9.00 5.27 12.19
C LYS A 180 7.95 5.24 11.08
N MET A 181 8.39 5.51 9.87
CA MET A 181 7.56 5.49 8.66
C MET A 181 8.27 4.69 7.58
N HIS A 182 7.50 4.02 6.73
CA HIS A 182 7.99 3.47 5.48
C HIS A 182 7.55 4.40 4.35
N GLY A 183 8.46 4.76 3.44
CA GLY A 183 8.16 5.62 2.29
C GLY A 183 8.72 5.03 1.01
N GLU A 184 7.97 5.16 -0.05
CA GLU A 184 8.33 4.84 -1.43
C GLU A 184 8.20 6.05 -2.36
#